data_0409dba51aca90bc82ba857c7c44213f
#
_entry.id   0409dba51aca90bc82ba857c7c44213f
#
_cell.length_a   1.000
_cell.length_b   1.000
_cell.length_c   1.000
_cell.angle_alpha   90.00
_cell.angle_beta   90.00
_cell.angle_gamma   90.00
#
_symmetry.space_group_name_H-M   'P 1'
#
loop_
_entity.id
_entity.type
_entity.pdbx_description
1 polymer ?
#
loop_
_entity_poly.entity_id
_entity_poly.type
_entity_poly.pdbx_seq_one_letter_code
_entity_poly.pdbx_strand_id
1 'polypeptide(L)'
;AMHLPERDGIFADLLLLDLLVRERAAGRHSMSAVMAHVAEIAGASFYLRIDVHIDRAAYPAVKERLARDLVAAPPSTIGAHAVRAVPLGTGDGVKFFVADGSWLLVRYSGTEPLVRVYAEATTAALRDELLAHGEALARG
;
A
#
# COMPACT_ATOMS: atom_id res chain seq x y z
N ALA A 1 14.04 12.88 22.47
CA ALA A 1 12.88 13.74 22.34
C ALA A 1 11.64 12.86 22.18
N MET A 2 10.61 13.08 23.00
CA MET A 2 9.34 12.36 22.83
C MET A 2 8.58 13.02 21.69
N HIS A 3 8.37 12.26 20.61
CA HIS A 3 7.51 12.64 19.51
C HIS A 3 6.07 12.23 19.85
N LEU A 4 5.10 13.08 19.55
CA LEU A 4 3.69 12.72 19.69
C LEU A 4 3.37 11.55 18.74
N PRO A 5 2.60 10.53 19.15
CA PRO A 5 2.23 9.39 18.32
C PRO A 5 1.13 9.78 17.32
N GLU A 6 1.39 10.79 16.50
CA GLU A 6 0.46 11.36 15.54
C GLU A 6 1.17 11.62 14.21
N ARG A 7 0.41 11.78 13.13
CA ARG A 7 0.94 12.12 11.81
C ARG A 7 1.42 13.55 11.82
N ASP A 8 2.72 13.76 11.93
CA ASP A 8 3.38 15.06 11.91
C ASP A 8 4.20 15.18 10.63
N GLY A 9 3.63 15.84 9.62
CA GLY A 9 4.29 16.06 8.32
C GLY A 9 5.53 16.94 8.46
N ILE A 10 5.49 17.96 9.32
CA ILE A 10 6.64 18.87 9.52
C ILE A 10 7.81 18.10 10.12
N PHE A 11 7.55 17.26 11.12
CA PHE A 11 8.59 16.43 11.72
C PHE A 11 9.16 15.41 10.72
N ALA A 12 8.32 14.79 9.90
CA ALA A 12 8.76 13.88 8.84
C ALA A 12 9.66 14.58 7.81
N ASP A 13 9.32 15.82 7.41
CA ASP A 13 10.12 16.63 6.50
C ASP A 13 11.48 17.00 7.11
N LEU A 14 11.52 17.33 8.40
CA LEU A 14 12.78 17.62 9.11
C LEU A 14 13.68 16.38 9.19
N LEU A 15 13.11 15.19 9.43
CA LEU A 15 13.86 13.93 9.40
C LEU A 15 14.41 13.63 8.02
N LEU A 16 13.63 13.88 6.98
CA LEU A 16 14.10 13.72 5.59
C LEU A 16 15.25 14.69 5.26
N LEU A 17 15.14 15.95 5.68
CA LEU A 17 16.22 16.94 5.49
C LEU A 17 17.50 16.52 6.24
N ASP A 18 17.41 16.06 7.48
CA ASP A 18 18.57 15.56 8.23
C ASP A 18 19.23 14.36 7.51
N LEU A 19 18.41 13.41 7.03
CA LEU A 19 18.88 12.30 6.20
C LEU A 19 19.63 12.79 4.97
N LEU A 20 19.05 13.71 4.19
CA LEU A 20 19.66 14.23 2.98
C LEU A 20 20.99 14.96 3.24
N VAL A 21 21.10 15.70 4.35
CA VAL A 21 22.34 16.35 4.76
C VAL A 21 23.42 15.32 5.08
N ARG A 22 23.09 14.26 5.82
CA ARG A 22 24.02 13.16 6.15
C ARG A 22 24.46 12.40 4.91
N GLU A 23 23.53 12.08 4.02
CA GLU A 23 23.80 11.37 2.78
C GLU A 23 24.69 12.20 1.84
N ARG A 24 24.46 13.52 1.78
CA ARG A 24 25.34 14.44 1.05
C ARG A 24 26.76 14.48 1.64
N ALA A 25 26.90 14.51 2.96
CA ALA A 25 28.20 14.46 3.63
C ALA A 25 28.92 13.12 3.37
N ALA A 26 28.17 12.03 3.15
CA ALA A 26 28.68 10.73 2.77
C ALA A 26 28.92 10.55 1.25
N GLY A 27 28.83 11.64 0.46
CA GLY A 27 29.14 11.65 -0.97
C GLY A 27 27.95 11.30 -1.89
N ARG A 28 26.74 11.10 -1.35
CA ARG A 28 25.53 10.84 -2.13
C ARG A 28 24.77 12.14 -2.41
N HIS A 29 25.06 12.76 -3.54
CA HIS A 29 24.65 14.13 -3.86
C HIS A 29 23.30 14.21 -4.63
N SER A 30 22.64 13.09 -4.90
CA SER A 30 21.35 13.07 -5.57
C SER A 30 20.36 12.17 -4.86
N MET A 31 19.06 12.44 -5.02
CA MET A 31 17.99 11.57 -4.49
C MET A 31 18.12 10.15 -5.03
N SER A 32 18.49 9.97 -6.30
CA SER A 32 18.71 8.66 -6.91
C SER A 32 19.82 7.87 -6.19
N ALA A 33 20.92 8.54 -5.81
CA ALA A 33 21.99 7.90 -5.06
C ALA A 33 21.56 7.53 -3.63
N VAL A 34 20.75 8.36 -2.97
CA VAL A 34 20.16 8.05 -1.66
C VAL A 34 19.22 6.86 -1.76
N MET A 35 18.32 6.85 -2.76
CA MET A 35 17.40 5.74 -2.97
C MET A 35 18.11 4.42 -3.30
N ALA A 36 19.19 4.48 -4.11
CA ALA A 36 20.02 3.30 -4.37
C ALA A 36 20.65 2.75 -3.09
N HIS A 37 21.18 3.62 -2.23
CA HIS A 37 21.74 3.23 -0.94
C HIS A 37 20.70 2.63 0.01
N VAL A 38 19.49 3.18 0.04
CA VAL A 38 18.39 2.60 0.82
C VAL A 38 18.04 1.20 0.29
N ALA A 39 18.00 1.02 -1.04
CA ALA A 39 17.73 -0.27 -1.65
C ALA A 39 18.84 -1.32 -1.38
N GLU A 40 20.09 -0.90 -1.25
CA GLU A 40 21.21 -1.78 -0.83
C GLU A 40 21.02 -2.30 0.59
N ILE A 41 20.48 -1.47 1.50
CA ILE A 41 20.30 -1.83 2.93
C ILE A 41 19.01 -2.61 3.14
N ALA A 42 17.90 -2.16 2.56
CA ALA A 42 16.54 -2.65 2.83
C ALA A 42 16.03 -3.66 1.80
N GLY A 43 16.74 -3.84 0.68
CA GLY A 43 16.25 -4.52 -0.50
C GLY A 43 15.45 -3.60 -1.43
N ALA A 44 15.34 -3.98 -2.70
CA ALA A 44 14.52 -3.26 -3.66
C ALA A 44 13.03 -3.46 -3.34
N SER A 45 12.26 -2.37 -3.38
CA SER A 45 10.81 -2.38 -3.17
C SER A 45 10.13 -1.60 -4.29
N PHE A 46 9.08 -2.19 -4.85
CA PHE A 46 8.28 -1.62 -5.93
C PHE A 46 6.87 -1.36 -5.40
N TYR A 47 6.58 -0.11 -5.10
CA TYR A 47 5.28 0.34 -4.58
C TYR A 47 4.49 1.11 -5.62
N LEU A 48 3.17 0.88 -5.66
CA LEU A 48 2.24 1.72 -6.42
C LEU A 48 0.86 1.70 -5.75
N ARG A 49 0.11 2.78 -5.93
CA ARG A 49 -1.31 2.91 -5.58
C ARG A 49 -2.12 3.23 -6.83
N ILE A 50 -3.27 2.61 -6.96
CA ILE A 50 -4.30 3.00 -7.92
C ILE A 50 -5.61 3.33 -7.18
N ASP A 51 -6.36 4.30 -7.71
CA ASP A 51 -7.68 4.69 -7.23
C ASP A 51 -8.73 4.20 -8.25
N VAL A 52 -9.50 3.20 -7.86
CA VAL A 52 -10.56 2.61 -8.68
C VAL A 52 -11.83 3.41 -8.44
N HIS A 53 -12.19 4.26 -9.39
CA HIS A 53 -13.41 5.04 -9.32
C HIS A 53 -14.63 4.17 -9.62
N ILE A 54 -15.64 4.29 -8.79
CA ILE A 54 -16.92 3.58 -8.90
C ILE A 54 -18.02 4.62 -9.16
N ASP A 55 -19.02 4.24 -9.94
CA ASP A 55 -20.19 5.09 -10.09
C ASP A 55 -20.83 5.40 -8.72
N ARG A 56 -21.18 6.66 -8.48
CA ARG A 56 -21.68 7.12 -7.18
C ARG A 56 -22.96 6.40 -6.77
N ALA A 57 -23.83 6.05 -7.71
CA ALA A 57 -25.07 5.33 -7.42
C ALA A 57 -24.80 3.85 -7.08
N ALA A 58 -23.79 3.23 -7.68
CA ALA A 58 -23.40 1.85 -7.43
C ALA A 58 -22.54 1.70 -6.16
N TYR A 59 -21.89 2.78 -5.70
CA TYR A 59 -20.89 2.71 -4.62
C TYR A 59 -21.40 2.12 -3.30
N PRO A 60 -22.62 2.39 -2.79
CA PRO A 60 -23.13 1.76 -1.58
C PRO A 60 -23.16 0.22 -1.67
N ALA A 61 -23.63 -0.32 -2.80
CA ALA A 61 -23.65 -1.77 -3.02
C ALA A 61 -22.26 -2.38 -3.12
N VAL A 62 -21.31 -1.67 -3.74
CA VAL A 62 -19.89 -2.09 -3.80
C VAL A 62 -19.28 -2.11 -2.40
N LYS A 63 -19.52 -1.11 -1.56
CA LYS A 63 -19.05 -1.11 -0.16
C LYS A 63 -19.59 -2.29 0.64
N GLU A 64 -20.89 -2.55 0.53
CA GLU A 64 -21.53 -3.66 1.23
C GLU A 64 -20.95 -5.00 0.77
N ARG A 65 -20.77 -5.19 -0.53
CA ARG A 65 -20.11 -6.37 -1.10
C ARG A 65 -18.68 -6.53 -0.56
N LEU A 66 -17.85 -5.49 -0.61
CA LEU A 66 -16.47 -5.55 -0.14
C LEU A 66 -16.40 -5.81 1.37
N ALA A 67 -17.28 -5.23 2.17
CA ALA A 67 -17.33 -5.50 3.60
C ALA A 67 -17.68 -6.97 3.88
N ARG A 68 -18.64 -7.55 3.16
CA ARG A 68 -19.06 -8.93 3.32
C ARG A 68 -18.05 -9.93 2.77
N ASP A 69 -17.63 -9.75 1.51
CA ASP A 69 -16.90 -10.78 0.75
C ASP A 69 -15.38 -10.66 0.90
N LEU A 70 -14.89 -9.47 1.25
CA LEU A 70 -13.46 -9.21 1.34
C LEU A 70 -12.99 -9.02 2.80
N VAL A 71 -13.73 -8.25 3.60
CA VAL A 71 -13.31 -7.94 4.98
C VAL A 71 -13.75 -9.04 5.95
N ALA A 72 -15.01 -9.47 5.88
CA ALA A 72 -15.55 -10.51 6.77
C ALA A 72 -15.14 -11.93 6.35
N ALA A 73 -14.92 -12.18 5.04
CA ALA A 73 -14.55 -13.48 4.49
C ALA A 73 -13.42 -13.34 3.45
N PRO A 74 -12.22 -12.89 3.86
CA PRO A 74 -11.13 -12.65 2.93
C PRO A 74 -10.68 -13.94 2.23
N PRO A 75 -10.34 -13.88 0.93
CA PRO A 75 -9.79 -15.03 0.21
C PRO A 75 -8.43 -15.45 0.79
N SER A 76 -8.13 -16.73 0.71
CA SER A 76 -6.82 -17.30 1.09
C SER A 76 -5.78 -17.23 -0.03
N THR A 77 -6.20 -16.85 -1.24
CA THR A 77 -5.32 -16.67 -2.40
C THR A 77 -5.64 -15.38 -3.14
N ILE A 78 -4.61 -14.77 -3.72
CA ILE A 78 -4.71 -13.67 -4.69
C ILE A 78 -3.99 -14.12 -5.95
N GLY A 79 -4.72 -14.33 -7.05
CA GLY A 79 -4.16 -15.00 -8.22
C GLY A 79 -3.60 -16.37 -7.86
N ALA A 80 -2.37 -16.63 -8.24
CA ALA A 80 -1.64 -17.86 -7.93
C ALA A 80 -0.98 -17.87 -6.53
N HIS A 81 -1.03 -16.73 -5.81
CA HIS A 81 -0.31 -16.56 -4.54
C HIS A 81 -1.19 -16.90 -3.33
N ALA A 82 -0.74 -17.82 -2.49
CA ALA A 82 -1.29 -18.02 -1.16
C ALA A 82 -1.00 -16.77 -0.30
N VAL A 83 -2.01 -16.26 0.39
CA VAL A 83 -1.90 -15.03 1.18
C VAL A 83 -2.42 -15.18 2.60
N ARG A 84 -1.82 -14.42 3.49
CA ARG A 84 -2.35 -14.18 4.84
C ARG A 84 -3.11 -12.85 4.83
N ALA A 85 -4.42 -12.93 4.97
CA ALA A 85 -5.28 -11.75 5.03
C ALA A 85 -5.33 -11.17 6.45
N VAL A 86 -5.28 -9.85 6.55
CA VAL A 86 -5.41 -9.09 7.79
C VAL A 86 -6.40 -7.95 7.56
N PRO A 87 -7.64 -8.07 8.05
CA PRO A 87 -8.60 -6.97 8.02
C PRO A 87 -8.05 -5.75 8.76
N LEU A 88 -8.32 -4.56 8.24
CA LEU A 88 -7.97 -3.32 8.92
C LEU A 88 -8.86 -3.12 10.16
N GLY A 89 -8.29 -2.60 11.24
CA GLY A 89 -9.02 -2.31 12.48
C GLY A 89 -10.17 -1.30 12.31
N THR A 90 -10.14 -0.52 11.23
CA THR A 90 -11.22 0.40 10.82
C THR A 90 -12.39 -0.28 10.10
N GLY A 91 -12.24 -1.56 9.72
CA GLY A 91 -13.26 -2.33 9.00
C GLY A 91 -13.49 -1.93 7.55
N ASP A 92 -12.67 -1.05 6.99
CA ASP A 92 -12.83 -0.47 5.65
C ASP A 92 -11.91 -1.08 4.59
N GLY A 93 -11.21 -2.17 4.93
CA GLY A 93 -10.30 -2.83 4.00
C GLY A 93 -9.59 -4.04 4.59
N VAL A 94 -8.77 -4.66 3.75
CA VAL A 94 -7.96 -5.82 4.10
C VAL A 94 -6.59 -5.74 3.45
N LYS A 95 -5.56 -6.14 4.19
CA LYS A 95 -4.19 -6.29 3.71
C LYS A 95 -3.85 -7.77 3.57
N PHE A 96 -3.39 -8.15 2.40
CA PHE A 96 -2.96 -9.50 2.05
C PHE A 96 -1.43 -9.54 2.00
N PHE A 97 -0.82 -10.46 2.70
CA PHE A 97 0.62 -10.68 2.70
C PHE A 97 0.97 -11.95 1.95
N VAL A 98 1.86 -11.85 0.99
CA VAL A 98 2.49 -12.97 0.28
C VAL A 98 3.69 -13.47 1.07
N ALA A 99 4.11 -14.72 0.84
CA ALA A 99 5.18 -15.36 1.60
C ALA A 99 6.56 -14.68 1.47
N ASP A 100 6.81 -13.98 0.35
CA ASP A 100 8.06 -13.25 0.09
C ASP A 100 8.11 -11.84 0.74
N GLY A 101 7.07 -11.47 1.52
CA GLY A 101 6.92 -10.16 2.14
C GLY A 101 6.17 -9.13 1.29
N SER A 102 5.90 -9.42 0.02
CA SER A 102 5.05 -8.60 -0.83
C SER A 102 3.62 -8.51 -0.27
N TRP A 103 2.90 -7.44 -0.58
CA TRP A 103 1.55 -7.27 -0.07
C TRP A 103 0.64 -6.50 -1.01
N LEU A 104 -0.65 -6.77 -0.89
CA LEU A 104 -1.76 -6.07 -1.51
C LEU A 104 -2.67 -5.51 -0.41
N LEU A 105 -3.08 -4.25 -0.52
CA LEU A 105 -4.10 -3.65 0.34
C LEU A 105 -5.26 -3.13 -0.52
N VAL A 106 -6.46 -3.58 -0.22
CA VAL A 106 -7.70 -3.08 -0.81
C VAL A 106 -8.49 -2.37 0.27
N ARG A 107 -8.80 -1.09 0.05
CA ARG A 107 -9.50 -0.25 1.02
C ARG A 107 -10.54 0.61 0.33
N TYR A 108 -11.80 0.53 0.75
CA TYR A 108 -12.84 1.43 0.25
C TYR A 108 -12.90 2.74 1.05
N SER A 109 -13.24 3.85 0.38
CA SER A 109 -13.35 5.16 1.03
C SER A 109 -14.67 5.28 1.80
N GLY A 110 -14.62 5.97 2.95
CA GLY A 110 -15.83 6.31 3.71
C GLY A 110 -16.65 7.45 3.09
N THR A 111 -16.00 8.33 2.33
CA THR A 111 -16.56 9.61 1.88
C THR A 111 -16.63 9.79 0.36
N GLU A 112 -15.77 9.09 -0.38
CA GLU A 112 -15.64 9.21 -1.84
C GLU A 112 -16.00 7.91 -2.54
N PRO A 113 -16.61 7.93 -3.74
CA PRO A 113 -16.98 6.73 -4.47
C PRO A 113 -15.77 6.10 -5.15
N LEU A 114 -14.81 5.64 -4.37
CA LEU A 114 -13.59 4.99 -4.86
C LEU A 114 -13.09 3.90 -3.90
N VAL A 115 -12.40 2.94 -4.48
CA VAL A 115 -11.63 1.91 -3.77
C VAL A 115 -10.14 2.16 -4.05
N ARG A 116 -9.35 2.29 -3.00
CA ARG A 116 -7.90 2.44 -3.10
C ARG A 116 -7.25 1.07 -3.05
N VAL A 117 -6.44 0.79 -4.03
CA VAL A 117 -5.65 -0.44 -4.13
C VAL A 117 -4.18 -0.08 -4.07
N TYR A 118 -3.47 -0.71 -3.17
CA TYR A 118 -2.04 -0.48 -2.96
C TYR A 118 -1.31 -1.80 -3.07
N ALA A 119 -0.17 -1.83 -3.72
CA ALA A 119 0.70 -2.98 -3.69
C ALA A 119 2.16 -2.57 -3.52
N GLU A 120 2.88 -3.40 -2.81
CA GLU A 120 4.33 -3.34 -2.70
C GLU A 120 4.88 -4.76 -2.86
N ALA A 121 5.90 -4.90 -3.70
CA ALA A 121 6.44 -6.21 -4.03
C ALA A 121 7.95 -6.16 -4.26
N THR A 122 8.57 -7.32 -4.23
CA THR A 122 10.00 -7.52 -4.49
C THR A 122 10.37 -7.30 -5.95
N THR A 123 9.38 -7.34 -6.87
CA THR A 123 9.54 -7.03 -8.30
C THR A 123 8.40 -6.14 -8.81
N ALA A 124 8.68 -5.37 -9.86
CA ALA A 124 7.65 -4.56 -10.52
C ALA A 124 6.55 -5.43 -11.15
N ALA A 125 6.90 -6.58 -11.71
CA ALA A 125 5.94 -7.50 -12.31
C ALA A 125 4.94 -8.05 -11.29
N LEU A 126 5.41 -8.48 -10.12
CA LEU A 126 4.53 -8.95 -9.04
C LEU A 126 3.66 -7.83 -8.49
N ARG A 127 4.22 -6.61 -8.33
CA ARG A 127 3.42 -5.44 -7.94
C ARG A 127 2.25 -5.20 -8.91
N ASP A 128 2.52 -5.24 -10.23
CA ASP A 128 1.50 -4.99 -11.25
C ASP A 128 0.45 -6.10 -11.28
N GLU A 129 0.86 -7.36 -11.10
CA GLU A 129 -0.05 -8.50 -10.93
C GLU A 129 -0.97 -8.32 -9.72
N LEU A 130 -0.41 -8.00 -8.55
CA LEU A 130 -1.19 -7.77 -7.34
C LEU A 130 -2.17 -6.59 -7.51
N LEU A 131 -1.75 -5.50 -8.16
CA LEU A 131 -2.65 -4.37 -8.45
C LEU A 131 -3.81 -4.76 -9.37
N ALA A 132 -3.55 -5.54 -10.42
CA ALA A 132 -4.60 -6.03 -11.33
C ALA A 132 -5.63 -6.89 -10.59
N HIS A 133 -5.18 -7.79 -9.70
CA HIS A 133 -6.07 -8.57 -8.85
C HIS A 133 -6.86 -7.68 -7.86
N GLY A 134 -6.20 -6.70 -7.26
CA GLY A 134 -6.87 -5.74 -6.37
C GLY A 134 -7.93 -4.90 -7.08
N GLU A 135 -7.67 -4.47 -8.32
CA GLU A 135 -8.64 -3.77 -9.15
C GLU A 135 -9.83 -4.69 -9.50
N ALA A 136 -9.58 -5.94 -9.86
CA ALA A 136 -10.64 -6.91 -10.12
C ALA A 136 -11.52 -7.12 -8.89
N LEU A 137 -10.93 -7.28 -7.69
CA LEU A 137 -11.68 -7.36 -6.43
C LEU A 137 -12.53 -6.11 -6.16
N ALA A 138 -12.01 -4.92 -6.49
CA ALA A 138 -12.74 -3.67 -6.32
C ALA A 138 -13.95 -3.56 -7.26
N ARG A 139 -13.83 -4.04 -8.49
CA ARG A 139 -14.91 -3.97 -9.50
C ARG A 139 -15.97 -5.07 -9.35
N GLY A 140 -15.61 -6.27 -8.94
CA GLY A 140 -16.49 -7.43 -8.74
C GLY A 140 -16.41 -8.42 -9.82
#